data_807f0cc4798ad7cddb5cd5325fb44db7
#
_entry.id   807f0cc4798ad7cddb5cd5325fb44db7
#
_cell.length_a   1.000
_cell.length_b   1.000
_cell.length_c   1.000
_cell.angle_alpha   90.00
_cell.angle_beta   90.00
_cell.angle_gamma   90.00
#
_symmetry.space_group_name_H-M   'P 1'
#
loop_
_entity.id
_entity.type
_entity.pdbx_description
1 polymer ?
#
loop_
_entity_poly.entity_id
_entity_poly.type
_entity_poly.pdbx_seq_one_letter_code
_entity_poly.pdbx_strand_id
1 'polypeptide(L)'
;MLAFEEQMKRFIKQHQLIEKGDKIAVGLSGGPDSLALLSYLANNRDVLQIEVYALHLDHMFRGEESYAELQFVEHFCDKHSIPCYAKQVNVSAVMEKQATGLQETAREVRYRFFEEGMQKFSANKLALAHHGDDQIETVLMQLVKGTSTRTGIPMRRPFADGEIIRPMLSLTKEMIEHYCLVEGLEPRKDPSNDRLDYTRNRFRHHLLPFLKQENPKVHEHFQRFSEEMKEDDQFLNELTEVAMHKVWEKNEASAKVQINAFIEVPLPLQRRAIHLILNYLYKGKIAFSFIHIQQILQLLKGGSSSGSLDLPDGLKVRREYQQCIFSFEKEQKEEYEFVLQVGERVAWPFGGEFMLTAEAPTSMDQDHYFMIDPHTMKLPLYVRTRRQGDKISPKGMNGSKKLKRLFIDEKVPKTKRDQWPIITGYDGEVLWVPGLKKSKYEAKVTSHHVTLIYISNHLLGG
;
A
#
# COMPACT_ATOMS: atom_id res chain seq x y z
N MET A 1 -22.32 17.65 -35.07
CA MET A 1 -21.84 16.35 -35.56
C MET A 1 -20.36 16.39 -35.90
N LEU A 2 -19.92 17.16 -36.92
CA LEU A 2 -18.53 17.21 -37.36
C LEU A 2 -17.53 17.47 -36.20
N ALA A 3 -17.82 18.44 -35.31
CA ALA A 3 -16.90 18.77 -34.20
C ALA A 3 -16.74 17.62 -33.17
N PHE A 4 -17.83 16.88 -32.85
CA PHE A 4 -17.79 15.71 -31.97
C PHE A 4 -16.93 14.59 -32.57
N GLU A 5 -17.23 14.21 -33.82
CA GLU A 5 -16.55 13.11 -34.51
C GLU A 5 -15.07 13.40 -34.78
N GLU A 6 -14.77 14.63 -35.24
CA GLU A 6 -13.39 15.05 -35.50
C GLU A 6 -12.54 15.06 -34.21
N GLN A 7 -13.11 15.58 -33.12
CA GLN A 7 -12.40 15.66 -31.85
C GLN A 7 -12.23 14.26 -31.25
N MET A 8 -13.24 13.43 -31.29
CA MET A 8 -13.20 12.03 -30.88
C MET A 8 -12.13 11.26 -31.67
N LYS A 9 -12.16 11.34 -33.00
CA LYS A 9 -11.19 10.69 -33.89
C LYS A 9 -9.77 11.18 -33.63
N ARG A 10 -9.58 12.50 -33.45
CA ARG A 10 -8.29 13.09 -33.13
C ARG A 10 -7.74 12.53 -31.82
N PHE A 11 -8.57 12.52 -30.76
CA PHE A 11 -8.17 12.05 -29.43
C PHE A 11 -7.83 10.56 -29.41
N ILE A 12 -8.65 9.73 -30.08
CA ILE A 12 -8.38 8.29 -30.23
C ILE A 12 -7.03 8.06 -30.92
N LYS A 13 -6.76 8.80 -32.01
CA LYS A 13 -5.51 8.67 -32.79
C LYS A 13 -4.30 9.19 -32.01
N GLN A 14 -4.40 10.35 -31.41
CA GLN A 14 -3.32 10.99 -30.65
C GLN A 14 -2.83 10.10 -29.52
N HIS A 15 -3.75 9.45 -28.80
CA HIS A 15 -3.44 8.64 -27.65
C HIS A 15 -3.44 7.13 -27.92
N GLN A 16 -3.57 6.73 -29.20
CA GLN A 16 -3.59 5.33 -29.64
C GLN A 16 -4.55 4.46 -28.81
N LEU A 17 -5.76 4.98 -28.51
CA LEU A 17 -6.71 4.32 -27.63
C LEU A 17 -7.36 3.09 -28.27
N ILE A 18 -7.47 3.07 -29.58
CA ILE A 18 -8.12 2.01 -30.34
C ILE A 18 -7.19 1.58 -31.48
N GLU A 19 -7.02 0.28 -31.60
CA GLU A 19 -6.22 -0.35 -32.65
C GLU A 19 -7.09 -1.28 -33.51
N LYS A 20 -6.62 -1.56 -34.72
CA LYS A 20 -7.27 -2.51 -35.61
C LYS A 20 -7.32 -3.90 -34.98
N GLY A 21 -8.51 -4.52 -35.01
CA GLY A 21 -8.75 -5.83 -34.43
C GLY A 21 -9.16 -5.81 -32.97
N ASP A 22 -9.26 -4.63 -32.35
CA ASP A 22 -9.76 -4.51 -30.98
C ASP A 22 -11.21 -5.00 -30.85
N LYS A 23 -11.47 -5.70 -29.76
CA LYS A 23 -12.82 -6.07 -29.30
C LYS A 23 -13.18 -5.17 -28.11
N ILE A 24 -14.08 -4.22 -28.35
CA ILE A 24 -14.39 -3.17 -27.41
C ILE A 24 -15.75 -3.40 -26.75
N ALA A 25 -15.74 -3.62 -25.44
CA ALA A 25 -16.95 -3.62 -24.63
C ALA A 25 -17.23 -2.20 -24.15
N VAL A 26 -18.45 -1.70 -24.32
CA VAL A 26 -18.89 -0.37 -23.89
C VAL A 26 -19.76 -0.49 -22.65
N GLY A 27 -19.36 0.17 -21.55
CA GLY A 27 -20.20 0.27 -20.35
C GLY A 27 -21.36 1.21 -20.59
N LEU A 28 -22.58 0.68 -20.66
CA LEU A 28 -23.80 1.38 -21.04
C LEU A 28 -24.71 1.62 -19.83
N SER A 29 -25.05 2.87 -19.56
CA SER A 29 -25.94 3.29 -18.46
C SER A 29 -27.32 3.74 -18.94
N GLY A 30 -27.57 3.73 -20.24
CA GLY A 30 -28.81 4.29 -20.84
C GLY A 30 -28.81 5.82 -20.92
N GLY A 31 -27.87 6.49 -20.28
CA GLY A 31 -27.71 7.95 -20.35
C GLY A 31 -27.01 8.44 -21.62
N PRO A 32 -27.07 9.78 -21.91
CA PRO A 32 -26.58 10.35 -23.16
C PRO A 32 -25.14 10.06 -23.47
N ASP A 33 -24.24 10.11 -22.45
CA ASP A 33 -22.81 9.93 -22.64
C ASP A 33 -22.49 8.51 -23.14
N SER A 34 -23.06 7.51 -22.48
CA SER A 34 -22.82 6.10 -22.83
C SER A 34 -23.46 5.69 -24.16
N LEU A 35 -24.63 6.24 -24.47
CA LEU A 35 -25.29 6.01 -25.79
C LEU A 35 -24.53 6.66 -26.92
N ALA A 36 -24.07 7.91 -26.77
CA ALA A 36 -23.24 8.59 -27.74
C ALA A 36 -21.94 7.83 -28.03
N LEU A 37 -21.27 7.32 -26.98
CA LEU A 37 -20.06 6.51 -27.13
C LEU A 37 -20.32 5.22 -27.89
N LEU A 38 -21.39 4.49 -27.54
CA LEU A 38 -21.73 3.24 -28.16
C LEU A 38 -22.14 3.48 -29.64
N SER A 39 -22.98 4.47 -29.91
CA SER A 39 -23.41 4.84 -31.27
C SER A 39 -22.21 5.20 -32.15
N TYR A 40 -21.30 6.06 -31.65
CA TYR A 40 -20.10 6.44 -32.41
C TYR A 40 -19.23 5.23 -32.75
N LEU A 41 -18.91 4.37 -31.77
CA LEU A 41 -18.08 3.21 -32.02
C LEU A 41 -18.75 2.19 -32.97
N ALA A 42 -20.06 1.96 -32.82
CA ALA A 42 -20.79 1.06 -33.67
C ALA A 42 -20.90 1.57 -35.14
N ASN A 43 -21.14 2.88 -35.34
CA ASN A 43 -21.20 3.48 -36.66
C ASN A 43 -19.82 3.53 -37.36
N ASN A 44 -18.72 3.54 -36.60
CA ASN A 44 -17.37 3.58 -37.14
C ASN A 44 -16.64 2.22 -37.08
N ARG A 45 -17.33 1.11 -36.71
CA ARG A 45 -16.70 -0.20 -36.50
C ARG A 45 -15.91 -0.72 -37.72
N ASP A 46 -16.47 -0.52 -38.92
CA ASP A 46 -15.83 -0.94 -40.16
C ASP A 46 -14.62 -0.10 -40.52
N VAL A 47 -14.71 1.23 -40.30
CA VAL A 47 -13.60 2.17 -40.54
C VAL A 47 -12.45 1.93 -39.55
N LEU A 48 -12.76 1.70 -38.29
CA LEU A 48 -11.78 1.41 -37.22
C LEU A 48 -11.34 -0.05 -37.25
N GLN A 49 -12.02 -0.93 -37.98
CA GLN A 49 -11.77 -2.37 -38.01
C GLN A 49 -11.79 -3.01 -36.62
N ILE A 50 -12.90 -2.74 -35.86
CA ILE A 50 -13.09 -3.22 -34.49
C ILE A 50 -14.42 -3.99 -34.37
N GLU A 51 -14.52 -4.76 -33.29
CA GLU A 51 -15.78 -5.35 -32.84
C GLU A 51 -16.29 -4.57 -31.62
N VAL A 52 -17.61 -4.33 -31.57
CA VAL A 52 -18.24 -3.51 -30.52
C VAL A 52 -19.32 -4.32 -29.80
N TYR A 53 -19.29 -4.29 -28.47
CA TYR A 53 -20.22 -4.99 -27.59
C TYR A 53 -20.76 -4.03 -26.53
N ALA A 54 -21.98 -4.23 -26.06
CA ALA A 54 -22.58 -3.43 -25.00
C ALA A 54 -22.65 -4.22 -23.69
N LEU A 55 -22.33 -3.57 -22.58
CA LEU A 55 -22.44 -4.10 -21.24
C LEU A 55 -23.35 -3.22 -20.38
N HIS A 56 -24.50 -3.73 -19.95
CA HIS A 56 -25.46 -3.00 -19.11
C HIS A 56 -25.70 -3.71 -17.79
N LEU A 57 -25.52 -2.98 -16.68
CA LEU A 57 -25.78 -3.46 -15.33
C LEU A 57 -26.91 -2.65 -14.68
N ASP A 58 -28.03 -3.30 -14.43
CA ASP A 58 -29.07 -2.76 -13.58
C ASP A 58 -28.81 -3.08 -12.11
N HIS A 59 -28.66 -2.04 -11.30
CA HIS A 59 -28.39 -2.14 -9.86
C HIS A 59 -29.65 -2.41 -9.02
N MET A 60 -30.83 -2.45 -9.62
CA MET A 60 -32.14 -2.65 -9.00
C MET A 60 -32.49 -1.62 -7.90
N PHE A 61 -32.00 -0.37 -8.03
CA PHE A 61 -32.29 0.65 -7.01
C PHE A 61 -33.69 1.25 -7.13
N ARG A 62 -34.33 1.18 -8.32
CA ARG A 62 -35.58 1.89 -8.63
C ARG A 62 -36.70 0.98 -9.14
N GLY A 63 -36.63 -0.31 -8.89
CA GLY A 63 -37.68 -1.26 -9.27
C GLY A 63 -38.04 -1.20 -10.74
N GLU A 64 -39.31 -0.82 -11.06
CA GLU A 64 -39.85 -0.79 -12.43
C GLU A 64 -39.10 0.16 -13.38
N GLU A 65 -38.59 1.29 -12.89
CA GLU A 65 -37.83 2.23 -13.72
C GLU A 65 -36.51 1.61 -14.20
N SER A 66 -35.82 0.87 -13.32
CA SER A 66 -34.60 0.16 -13.67
C SER A 66 -34.83 -0.93 -14.70
N TYR A 67 -35.96 -1.65 -14.60
CA TYR A 67 -36.33 -2.66 -15.58
C TYR A 67 -36.65 -2.05 -16.95
N ALA A 68 -37.38 -0.92 -16.98
CA ALA A 68 -37.64 -0.19 -18.21
C ALA A 68 -36.34 0.34 -18.86
N GLU A 69 -35.33 0.68 -18.08
CA GLU A 69 -34.01 1.08 -18.59
C GLU A 69 -33.27 -0.10 -19.24
N LEU A 70 -33.33 -1.28 -18.63
CA LEU A 70 -32.78 -2.52 -19.18
C LEU A 70 -33.44 -2.83 -20.56
N GLN A 71 -34.77 -2.82 -20.63
CA GLN A 71 -35.49 -3.06 -21.89
C GLN A 71 -35.13 -2.04 -22.97
N PHE A 72 -34.98 -0.77 -22.58
CA PHE A 72 -34.56 0.27 -23.50
C PHE A 72 -33.18 -0.02 -24.10
N VAL A 73 -32.22 -0.41 -23.24
CA VAL A 73 -30.88 -0.73 -23.67
C VAL A 73 -30.82 -1.95 -24.58
N GLU A 74 -31.58 -3.02 -24.26
CA GLU A 74 -31.64 -4.22 -25.08
C GLU A 74 -32.24 -3.89 -26.44
N HIS A 75 -33.38 -3.16 -26.47
CA HIS A 75 -34.00 -2.75 -27.71
C HIS A 75 -33.08 -1.87 -28.58
N PHE A 76 -32.34 -0.93 -27.95
CA PHE A 76 -31.38 -0.09 -28.67
C PHE A 76 -30.28 -0.95 -29.32
N CYS A 77 -29.73 -1.90 -28.58
CA CYS A 77 -28.68 -2.78 -29.07
C CYS A 77 -29.15 -3.68 -30.20
N ASP A 78 -30.36 -4.24 -30.09
CA ASP A 78 -30.99 -5.06 -31.16
C ASP A 78 -31.20 -4.26 -32.42
N LYS A 79 -31.76 -3.04 -32.32
CA LYS A 79 -31.98 -2.14 -33.44
C LYS A 79 -30.70 -1.80 -34.22
N HIS A 80 -29.56 -1.70 -33.50
CA HIS A 80 -28.25 -1.37 -34.10
C HIS A 80 -27.37 -2.58 -34.37
N SER A 81 -27.90 -3.80 -34.18
CA SER A 81 -27.14 -5.06 -34.31
C SER A 81 -25.87 -5.11 -33.52
N ILE A 82 -25.93 -4.70 -32.23
CA ILE A 82 -24.82 -4.68 -31.26
C ILE A 82 -25.08 -5.80 -30.26
N PRO A 83 -24.19 -6.81 -30.15
CA PRO A 83 -24.32 -7.83 -29.12
C PRO A 83 -24.26 -7.21 -27.73
N CYS A 84 -25.27 -7.51 -26.90
CA CYS A 84 -25.43 -6.96 -25.56
C CYS A 84 -25.33 -8.05 -24.50
N TYR A 85 -24.64 -7.74 -23.38
CA TYR A 85 -24.73 -8.50 -22.16
C TYR A 85 -25.31 -7.61 -21.07
N ALA A 86 -26.50 -7.94 -20.65
CA ALA A 86 -27.21 -7.21 -19.60
C ALA A 86 -27.43 -8.10 -18.38
N LYS A 87 -27.35 -7.55 -17.19
CA LYS A 87 -27.52 -8.26 -15.92
C LYS A 87 -28.19 -7.38 -14.88
N GLN A 88 -29.05 -7.96 -14.08
CA GLN A 88 -29.64 -7.30 -12.91
C GLN A 88 -28.96 -7.82 -11.64
N VAL A 89 -28.58 -6.92 -10.73
CA VAL A 89 -27.98 -7.26 -9.45
C VAL A 89 -28.59 -6.41 -8.35
N ASN A 90 -29.15 -7.04 -7.33
CA ASN A 90 -29.62 -6.33 -6.14
C ASN A 90 -28.44 -5.90 -5.27
N VAL A 91 -27.95 -4.68 -5.50
CA VAL A 91 -26.78 -4.12 -4.80
C VAL A 91 -27.07 -3.92 -3.32
N SER A 92 -28.31 -3.59 -2.93
CA SER A 92 -28.67 -3.44 -1.53
C SER A 92 -28.49 -4.75 -0.74
N ALA A 93 -28.89 -5.89 -1.32
CA ALA A 93 -28.68 -7.21 -0.71
C ALA A 93 -27.20 -7.61 -0.63
N VAL A 94 -26.37 -7.16 -1.58
CA VAL A 94 -24.91 -7.38 -1.53
C VAL A 94 -24.27 -6.53 -0.43
N MET A 95 -24.67 -5.26 -0.30
CA MET A 95 -24.19 -4.33 0.70
C MET A 95 -24.43 -4.84 2.13
N GLU A 96 -25.62 -5.37 2.42
CA GLU A 96 -25.95 -5.93 3.73
C GLU A 96 -25.03 -7.08 4.14
N LYS A 97 -24.58 -7.89 3.17
CA LYS A 97 -23.66 -9.01 3.42
C LYS A 97 -22.21 -8.59 3.63
N GLN A 98 -21.79 -7.48 3.05
CA GLN A 98 -20.38 -7.05 3.05
C GLN A 98 -20.07 -5.95 4.07
N ALA A 99 -21.09 -5.34 4.71
CA ALA A 99 -20.96 -4.20 5.65
C ALA A 99 -20.16 -3.01 5.08
N THR A 100 -20.25 -2.78 3.76
CA THR A 100 -19.58 -1.70 3.02
C THR A 100 -20.56 -0.57 2.67
N GLY A 101 -20.06 0.60 2.25
CA GLY A 101 -20.91 1.70 1.82
C GLY A 101 -21.59 1.44 0.47
N LEU A 102 -22.82 1.95 0.28
CA LEU A 102 -23.61 1.72 -0.93
C LEU A 102 -22.87 2.06 -2.24
N GLN A 103 -22.15 3.19 -2.27
CA GLN A 103 -21.42 3.61 -3.47
C GLN A 103 -20.22 2.71 -3.76
N GLU A 104 -19.53 2.24 -2.73
CA GLU A 104 -18.39 1.33 -2.83
C GLU A 104 -18.85 -0.04 -3.33
N THR A 105 -19.91 -0.59 -2.71
CA THR A 105 -20.52 -1.87 -3.14
C THR A 105 -20.98 -1.80 -4.59
N ALA A 106 -21.71 -0.74 -4.97
CA ALA A 106 -22.18 -0.55 -6.35
C ALA A 106 -21.02 -0.49 -7.34
N ARG A 107 -19.93 0.16 -6.96
CA ARG A 107 -18.72 0.23 -7.76
C ARG A 107 -18.06 -1.15 -7.93
N GLU A 108 -17.88 -1.90 -6.86
CA GLU A 108 -17.30 -3.25 -6.91
C GLU A 108 -18.13 -4.20 -7.77
N VAL A 109 -19.45 -4.22 -7.57
CA VAL A 109 -20.37 -5.04 -8.35
C VAL A 109 -20.29 -4.68 -9.85
N ARG A 110 -20.23 -3.39 -10.17
CA ARG A 110 -20.08 -2.90 -11.55
C ARG A 110 -18.78 -3.36 -12.19
N TYR A 111 -17.64 -3.24 -11.50
CA TYR A 111 -16.36 -3.65 -12.07
C TYR A 111 -16.26 -5.17 -12.24
N ARG A 112 -16.82 -5.95 -11.34
CA ARG A 112 -16.92 -7.41 -11.47
C ARG A 112 -17.78 -7.80 -12.69
N PHE A 113 -18.91 -7.14 -12.86
CA PHE A 113 -19.78 -7.33 -14.03
C PHE A 113 -19.05 -6.97 -15.35
N PHE A 114 -18.29 -5.89 -15.37
CA PHE A 114 -17.51 -5.52 -16.55
C PHE A 114 -16.43 -6.57 -16.88
N GLU A 115 -15.78 -7.13 -15.90
CA GLU A 115 -14.82 -8.23 -16.08
C GLU A 115 -15.51 -9.47 -16.66
N GLU A 116 -16.64 -9.89 -16.09
CA GLU A 116 -17.47 -10.99 -16.64
C GLU A 116 -17.87 -10.73 -18.11
N GLY A 117 -18.30 -9.51 -18.42
CA GLY A 117 -18.70 -9.12 -19.77
C GLY A 117 -17.54 -9.11 -20.77
N MET A 118 -16.37 -8.62 -20.37
CA MET A 118 -15.17 -8.65 -21.19
C MET A 118 -14.75 -10.10 -21.50
N GLN A 119 -14.76 -10.98 -20.51
CA GLN A 119 -14.47 -12.41 -20.69
C GLN A 119 -15.48 -13.07 -21.65
N LYS A 120 -16.77 -12.80 -21.49
CA LYS A 120 -17.83 -13.36 -22.34
C LYS A 120 -17.63 -13.05 -23.83
N PHE A 121 -17.20 -11.84 -24.16
CA PHE A 121 -16.98 -11.40 -25.53
C PHE A 121 -15.51 -11.49 -25.98
N SER A 122 -14.63 -11.98 -25.13
CA SER A 122 -13.17 -11.93 -25.33
C SER A 122 -12.69 -10.52 -25.69
N ALA A 123 -13.30 -9.51 -25.03
CA ALA A 123 -12.99 -8.11 -25.28
C ALA A 123 -11.66 -7.74 -24.58
N ASN A 124 -10.77 -7.08 -25.31
CA ASN A 124 -9.50 -6.60 -24.81
C ASN A 124 -9.56 -5.14 -24.33
N LYS A 125 -10.67 -4.43 -24.62
CA LYS A 125 -10.87 -3.06 -24.16
C LYS A 125 -12.28 -2.85 -23.59
N LEU A 126 -12.34 -2.08 -22.47
CA LEU A 126 -13.58 -1.58 -21.89
C LEU A 126 -13.64 -0.06 -22.11
N ALA A 127 -14.55 0.41 -22.94
CA ALA A 127 -14.76 1.83 -23.17
C ALA A 127 -15.79 2.40 -22.18
N LEU A 128 -15.41 3.46 -21.47
CA LEU A 128 -16.25 4.19 -20.53
C LEU A 128 -16.46 5.64 -20.99
N ALA A 129 -17.67 6.14 -20.88
CA ALA A 129 -18.12 7.43 -21.41
C ALA A 129 -17.83 8.63 -20.48
N HIS A 130 -16.68 8.64 -19.80
CA HIS A 130 -16.24 9.84 -19.08
C HIS A 130 -15.82 10.92 -20.08
N HIS A 131 -16.17 12.17 -19.79
CA HIS A 131 -15.91 13.31 -20.68
C HIS A 131 -15.15 14.44 -19.97
N GLY A 132 -14.88 15.54 -20.67
CA GLY A 132 -14.05 16.64 -20.16
C GLY A 132 -14.60 17.29 -18.90
N ASP A 133 -15.92 17.39 -18.76
CA ASP A 133 -16.52 17.95 -17.54
C ASP A 133 -16.28 17.04 -16.32
N ASP A 134 -16.35 15.71 -16.50
CA ASP A 134 -15.99 14.74 -15.44
C ASP A 134 -14.54 14.89 -15.01
N GLN A 135 -13.64 15.22 -15.95
CA GLN A 135 -12.23 15.46 -15.67
C GLN A 135 -12.06 16.67 -14.75
N ILE A 136 -12.72 17.78 -15.09
CA ILE A 136 -12.70 19.00 -14.28
C ILE A 136 -13.20 18.70 -12.85
N GLU A 137 -14.41 18.08 -12.76
CA GLU A 137 -15.00 17.69 -11.47
C GLU A 137 -14.01 16.86 -10.63
N THR A 138 -13.39 15.86 -11.25
CA THR A 138 -12.50 14.93 -10.55
C THR A 138 -11.23 15.61 -10.07
N VAL A 139 -10.58 16.42 -10.90
CA VAL A 139 -9.36 17.16 -10.52
C VAL A 139 -9.65 18.12 -9.37
N LEU A 140 -10.74 18.90 -9.47
CA LEU A 140 -11.13 19.84 -8.42
C LEU A 140 -11.46 19.11 -7.10
N MET A 141 -12.21 18.01 -7.16
CA MET A 141 -12.52 17.21 -5.98
C MET A 141 -11.26 16.60 -5.34
N GLN A 142 -10.30 16.16 -6.13
CA GLN A 142 -9.00 15.67 -5.65
C GLN A 142 -8.21 16.77 -4.94
N LEU A 143 -8.20 17.98 -5.50
CA LEU A 143 -7.53 19.15 -4.90
C LEU A 143 -8.17 19.55 -3.56
N VAL A 144 -9.50 19.63 -3.51
CA VAL A 144 -10.26 19.99 -2.29
C VAL A 144 -10.11 18.94 -1.19
N LYS A 145 -10.09 17.67 -1.56
CA LYS A 145 -9.86 16.57 -0.60
C LYS A 145 -8.41 16.45 -0.14
N GLY A 146 -7.46 17.12 -0.78
CA GLY A 146 -6.04 17.01 -0.47
C GLY A 146 -5.47 15.62 -0.73
N THR A 147 -5.99 14.90 -1.72
CA THR A 147 -5.47 13.56 -2.07
C THR A 147 -4.07 13.67 -2.66
N SER A 148 -3.27 12.61 -2.51
CA SER A 148 -1.91 12.54 -3.07
C SER A 148 -1.90 12.46 -4.59
N THR A 149 -2.91 11.81 -5.18
CA THR A 149 -3.10 11.73 -6.63
C THR A 149 -3.94 12.91 -7.11
N ARG A 150 -3.39 13.70 -8.05
CA ARG A 150 -4.03 14.91 -8.61
C ARG A 150 -4.16 14.84 -10.13
N THR A 151 -4.05 13.65 -10.68
CA THR A 151 -3.98 13.42 -12.12
C THR A 151 -5.35 13.28 -12.80
N GLY A 152 -6.46 13.49 -12.06
CA GLY A 152 -7.81 13.35 -12.61
C GLY A 152 -8.17 11.93 -13.02
N ILE A 153 -8.92 11.81 -14.11
CA ILE A 153 -9.36 10.52 -14.70
C ILE A 153 -8.35 10.10 -15.75
N PRO A 154 -7.68 8.94 -15.62
CA PRO A 154 -6.74 8.47 -16.62
C PRO A 154 -7.45 8.07 -17.91
N MET A 155 -6.91 8.45 -19.08
CA MET A 155 -7.48 8.07 -20.37
C MET A 155 -7.45 6.57 -20.63
N ARG A 156 -6.44 5.87 -20.10
CA ARG A 156 -6.33 4.40 -20.08
C ARG A 156 -5.79 3.89 -18.77
N ARG A 157 -6.18 2.67 -18.38
CA ARG A 157 -5.59 1.91 -17.27
C ARG A 157 -5.77 0.41 -17.46
N PRO A 158 -4.84 -0.43 -16.99
CA PRO A 158 -5.03 -1.88 -16.98
C PRO A 158 -6.32 -2.29 -16.24
N PHE A 159 -7.01 -3.29 -16.78
CA PHE A 159 -8.20 -3.86 -16.16
C PHE A 159 -8.45 -5.27 -16.68
N ALA A 160 -8.62 -6.24 -15.76
CA ALA A 160 -8.70 -7.67 -16.10
C ALA A 160 -7.55 -8.08 -17.03
N ASP A 161 -7.84 -8.84 -18.09
CA ASP A 161 -6.84 -9.25 -19.10
C ASP A 161 -6.65 -8.22 -20.22
N GLY A 162 -7.15 -6.99 -20.04
CA GLY A 162 -7.09 -5.91 -21.01
C GLY A 162 -6.94 -4.54 -20.37
N GLU A 163 -7.62 -3.54 -20.93
CA GLU A 163 -7.57 -2.17 -20.42
C GLU A 163 -8.91 -1.44 -20.48
N ILE A 164 -9.09 -0.48 -19.57
CA ILE A 164 -10.16 0.53 -19.68
C ILE A 164 -9.64 1.70 -20.52
N ILE A 165 -10.45 2.15 -21.47
CA ILE A 165 -10.23 3.34 -22.29
C ILE A 165 -11.35 4.36 -22.09
N ARG A 166 -11.05 5.66 -22.26
CA ARG A 166 -12.02 6.78 -22.14
C ARG A 166 -11.88 7.74 -23.30
N PRO A 167 -12.44 7.39 -24.45
CA PRO A 167 -12.20 8.14 -25.66
C PRO A 167 -12.83 9.55 -25.68
N MET A 168 -13.79 9.82 -24.78
CA MET A 168 -14.56 11.06 -24.73
C MET A 168 -13.98 12.13 -23.79
N LEU A 169 -12.82 11.90 -23.17
CA LEU A 169 -12.25 12.87 -22.21
C LEU A 169 -11.93 14.23 -22.81
N SER A 170 -11.81 14.34 -24.12
CA SER A 170 -11.64 15.63 -24.80
C SER A 170 -12.94 16.36 -25.11
N LEU A 171 -14.11 15.70 -24.97
CA LEU A 171 -15.41 16.24 -25.33
C LEU A 171 -16.08 16.95 -24.17
N THR A 172 -16.92 17.97 -24.47
CA THR A 172 -17.81 18.59 -23.49
C THR A 172 -19.17 17.92 -23.45
N LYS A 173 -19.92 18.14 -22.36
CA LYS A 173 -21.29 17.64 -22.24
C LYS A 173 -22.20 18.15 -23.34
N GLU A 174 -22.08 19.42 -23.70
CA GLU A 174 -22.87 20.06 -24.76
C GLU A 174 -22.61 19.41 -26.11
N MET A 175 -21.38 19.06 -26.45
CA MET A 175 -21.03 18.35 -27.68
C MET A 175 -21.68 16.97 -27.74
N ILE A 176 -21.73 16.26 -26.62
CA ILE A 176 -22.34 14.94 -26.51
C ILE A 176 -23.85 15.02 -26.67
N GLU A 177 -24.51 15.97 -26.00
CA GLU A 177 -25.96 16.18 -26.10
C GLU A 177 -26.37 16.60 -27.52
N HIS A 178 -25.56 17.45 -28.14
CA HIS A 178 -25.79 17.84 -29.53
C HIS A 178 -25.64 16.64 -30.48
N TYR A 179 -24.65 15.78 -30.29
CA TYR A 179 -24.49 14.56 -31.06
C TYR A 179 -25.68 13.62 -30.88
N CYS A 180 -26.17 13.42 -29.67
CA CYS A 180 -27.37 12.62 -29.41
C CYS A 180 -28.59 13.17 -30.17
N LEU A 181 -28.76 14.49 -30.17
CA LEU A 181 -29.86 15.13 -30.86
C LEU A 181 -29.80 14.91 -32.39
N VAL A 182 -28.64 15.07 -33.00
CA VAL A 182 -28.42 14.94 -34.44
C VAL A 182 -28.58 13.49 -34.91
N GLU A 183 -28.10 12.52 -34.11
CA GLU A 183 -28.23 11.09 -34.40
C GLU A 183 -29.60 10.52 -34.03
N GLY A 184 -30.52 11.34 -33.49
CA GLY A 184 -31.85 10.90 -33.07
C GLY A 184 -31.82 9.87 -31.94
N LEU A 185 -30.80 9.94 -31.09
CA LEU A 185 -30.73 9.11 -29.90
C LEU A 185 -31.67 9.67 -28.83
N GLU A 186 -32.40 8.81 -28.16
CA GLU A 186 -33.37 9.16 -27.12
C GLU A 186 -32.85 8.69 -25.73
N PRO A 187 -31.78 9.34 -25.18
CA PRO A 187 -31.22 8.92 -23.92
C PRO A 187 -32.16 9.15 -22.75
N ARG A 188 -32.11 8.28 -21.76
CA ARG A 188 -32.85 8.47 -20.52
C ARG A 188 -32.11 9.42 -19.58
N LYS A 189 -32.86 10.33 -18.93
CA LYS A 189 -32.33 11.22 -17.90
C LYS A 189 -32.50 10.56 -16.54
N ASP A 190 -31.40 10.47 -15.79
CA ASP A 190 -31.44 10.02 -14.41
C ASP A 190 -31.73 11.22 -13.46
N PRO A 191 -32.88 11.23 -12.76
CA PRO A 191 -33.24 12.33 -11.86
C PRO A 191 -32.25 12.51 -10.68
N SER A 192 -31.45 11.50 -10.34
CA SER A 192 -30.46 11.62 -9.29
C SER A 192 -29.30 12.55 -9.62
N ASN A 193 -29.10 12.89 -10.90
CA ASN A 193 -28.08 13.85 -11.33
C ASN A 193 -28.34 15.28 -10.83
N ASP A 194 -29.58 15.60 -10.49
CA ASP A 194 -29.97 16.94 -10.02
C ASP A 194 -29.91 17.09 -8.47
N ARG A 195 -29.61 16.02 -7.74
CA ARG A 195 -29.51 16.06 -6.28
C ARG A 195 -28.22 16.72 -5.82
N LEU A 196 -28.34 17.78 -5.02
CA LEU A 196 -27.19 18.53 -4.46
C LEU A 196 -26.55 17.88 -3.23
N ASP A 197 -27.07 16.77 -2.74
CA ASP A 197 -26.51 16.02 -1.61
C ASP A 197 -25.10 15.51 -1.92
N TYR A 198 -24.84 15.21 -3.17
CA TYR A 198 -23.54 14.73 -3.61
C TYR A 198 -22.58 15.85 -3.96
N THR A 199 -21.36 15.77 -3.43
CA THR A 199 -20.30 16.76 -3.72
C THR A 199 -20.07 16.94 -5.22
N ARG A 200 -20.10 15.85 -6.00
CA ARG A 200 -19.92 15.90 -7.46
C ARG A 200 -20.99 16.76 -8.15
N ASN A 201 -22.25 16.59 -7.76
CA ASN A 201 -23.35 17.37 -8.32
C ASN A 201 -23.23 18.86 -7.95
N ARG A 202 -22.79 19.20 -6.70
CA ARG A 202 -22.51 20.59 -6.33
C ARG A 202 -21.43 21.22 -7.20
N PHE A 203 -20.35 20.49 -7.51
CA PHE A 203 -19.29 20.98 -8.40
C PHE A 203 -19.83 21.18 -9.82
N ARG A 204 -20.64 20.25 -10.33
CA ARG A 204 -21.28 20.32 -11.66
C ARG A 204 -22.21 21.51 -11.78
N HIS A 205 -23.03 21.80 -10.77
CA HIS A 205 -24.03 22.85 -10.85
C HIS A 205 -23.49 24.24 -10.48
N HIS A 206 -22.49 24.34 -9.64
CA HIS A 206 -22.01 25.65 -9.14
C HIS A 206 -20.62 26.05 -9.66
N LEU A 207 -19.67 25.15 -9.74
CA LEU A 207 -18.31 25.49 -10.15
C LEU A 207 -18.05 25.37 -11.64
N LEU A 208 -18.53 24.29 -12.25
CA LEU A 208 -18.30 24.04 -13.65
C LEU A 208 -18.85 25.13 -14.57
N PRO A 209 -20.10 25.64 -14.40
CA PRO A 209 -20.62 26.74 -15.22
C PRO A 209 -19.78 27.99 -15.11
N PHE A 210 -19.34 28.35 -13.89
CA PHE A 210 -18.45 29.50 -13.66
C PHE A 210 -17.13 29.36 -14.43
N LEU A 211 -16.48 28.18 -14.33
CA LEU A 211 -15.22 27.93 -15.03
C LEU A 211 -15.39 27.99 -16.56
N LYS A 212 -16.51 27.52 -17.09
CA LYS A 212 -16.83 27.58 -18.52
C LYS A 212 -17.12 29.02 -19.00
N GLN A 213 -17.68 29.86 -18.14
CA GLN A 213 -17.85 31.29 -18.41
C GLN A 213 -16.51 32.00 -18.50
N GLU A 214 -15.58 31.74 -17.58
CA GLU A 214 -14.25 32.31 -17.59
C GLU A 214 -13.43 31.82 -18.80
N ASN A 215 -13.57 30.54 -19.15
CA ASN A 215 -12.88 29.96 -20.29
C ASN A 215 -13.70 28.80 -20.92
N PRO A 216 -14.32 28.98 -22.09
CA PRO A 216 -15.05 27.92 -22.78
C PRO A 216 -14.23 26.68 -23.11
N LYS A 217 -12.88 26.78 -23.16
CA LYS A 217 -11.94 25.69 -23.40
C LYS A 217 -11.33 25.11 -22.12
N VAL A 218 -11.89 25.38 -20.97
CA VAL A 218 -11.36 24.96 -19.67
C VAL A 218 -11.16 23.44 -19.59
N HIS A 219 -12.03 22.64 -20.25
CA HIS A 219 -11.93 21.19 -20.31
C HIS A 219 -10.62 20.72 -21.01
N GLU A 220 -10.19 21.40 -22.09
CA GLU A 220 -8.93 21.09 -22.77
C GLU A 220 -7.72 21.38 -21.84
N HIS A 221 -7.79 22.47 -21.06
CA HIS A 221 -6.75 22.84 -20.11
C HIS A 221 -6.64 21.83 -18.96
N PHE A 222 -7.77 21.38 -18.42
CA PHE A 222 -7.77 20.35 -17.37
C PHE A 222 -7.31 18.99 -17.90
N GLN A 223 -7.67 18.64 -19.15
CA GLN A 223 -7.18 17.42 -19.77
C GLN A 223 -5.65 17.47 -19.94
N ARG A 224 -5.11 18.53 -20.53
CA ARG A 224 -3.66 18.73 -20.68
C ARG A 224 -2.94 18.70 -19.33
N PHE A 225 -3.44 19.44 -18.33
CA PHE A 225 -2.90 19.40 -16.98
C PHE A 225 -2.83 17.98 -16.42
N SER A 226 -3.89 17.18 -16.64
CA SER A 226 -3.92 15.80 -16.18
C SER A 226 -2.92 14.89 -16.88
N GLU A 227 -2.68 15.12 -18.17
CA GLU A 227 -1.67 14.41 -18.96
C GLU A 227 -0.25 14.73 -18.49
N GLU A 228 0.09 16.02 -18.41
CA GLU A 228 1.39 16.49 -17.91
C GLU A 228 1.67 15.98 -16.49
N MET A 229 0.69 16.10 -15.58
CA MET A 229 0.82 15.59 -14.21
C MET A 229 1.04 14.08 -14.16
N LYS A 230 0.44 13.33 -15.06
CA LYS A 230 0.62 11.87 -15.13
C LYS A 230 2.01 11.49 -15.62
N GLU A 231 2.53 12.19 -16.63
CA GLU A 231 3.87 11.99 -17.16
C GLU A 231 4.93 12.31 -16.09
N ASP A 232 4.79 13.47 -15.42
CA ASP A 232 5.65 13.86 -14.31
C ASP A 232 5.61 12.84 -13.16
N ASP A 233 4.39 12.36 -12.82
CA ASP A 233 4.21 11.38 -11.76
C ASP A 233 4.89 10.05 -12.11
N GLN A 234 4.76 9.59 -13.34
CA GLN A 234 5.40 8.37 -13.81
C GLN A 234 6.94 8.52 -13.77
N PHE A 235 7.48 9.58 -14.32
CA PHE A 235 8.93 9.84 -14.31
C PHE A 235 9.50 9.91 -12.89
N LEU A 236 8.82 10.63 -11.99
CA LEU A 236 9.24 10.71 -10.59
C LEU A 236 9.12 9.36 -9.85
N ASN A 237 8.16 8.50 -10.21
CA ASN A 237 8.07 7.15 -9.66
C ASN A 237 9.24 6.29 -10.14
N GLU A 238 9.59 6.32 -11.41
CA GLU A 238 10.75 5.61 -11.98
C GLU A 238 12.06 6.07 -11.29
N LEU A 239 12.28 7.38 -11.17
CA LEU A 239 13.42 7.92 -10.42
C LEU A 239 13.44 7.48 -8.96
N THR A 240 12.25 7.38 -8.32
CA THR A 240 12.14 6.93 -6.94
C THR A 240 12.53 5.46 -6.81
N GLU A 241 12.09 4.59 -7.71
CA GLU A 241 12.46 3.17 -7.72
C GLU A 241 13.97 3.01 -7.88
N VAL A 242 14.58 3.75 -8.81
CA VAL A 242 16.04 3.74 -8.99
C VAL A 242 16.78 4.21 -7.72
N ALA A 243 16.35 5.35 -7.14
CA ALA A 243 16.95 5.89 -5.93
C ALA A 243 16.82 4.93 -4.74
N MET A 244 15.71 4.21 -4.64
CA MET A 244 15.44 3.31 -3.52
C MET A 244 16.06 1.92 -3.67
N HIS A 245 16.55 1.53 -4.83
CA HIS A 245 17.05 0.18 -5.10
C HIS A 245 18.11 -0.30 -4.08
N LYS A 246 18.99 0.62 -3.61
CA LYS A 246 20.03 0.32 -2.61
C LYS A 246 19.70 0.84 -1.21
N VAL A 247 18.55 1.48 -1.04
CA VAL A 247 18.15 2.16 0.20
C VAL A 247 17.21 1.30 1.04
N TRP A 248 16.45 0.43 0.40
CA TRP A 248 15.49 -0.43 1.10
C TRP A 248 15.61 -1.91 0.72
N GLU A 249 15.37 -2.75 1.72
CA GLU A 249 15.28 -4.20 1.58
C GLU A 249 13.82 -4.62 1.72
N LYS A 250 13.34 -5.45 0.79
CA LYS A 250 11.95 -5.93 0.74
C LYS A 250 11.86 -7.37 1.24
N ASN A 251 10.93 -7.63 2.17
CA ASN A 251 10.50 -8.97 2.56
C ASN A 251 8.97 -9.05 2.46
N GLU A 252 8.39 -10.25 2.42
CA GLU A 252 6.94 -10.44 2.20
C GLU A 252 6.04 -9.60 3.13
N ALA A 253 6.38 -9.49 4.41
CA ALA A 253 5.59 -8.77 5.43
C ALA A 253 6.33 -7.59 6.07
N SER A 254 7.49 -7.22 5.54
CA SER A 254 8.30 -6.14 6.10
C SER A 254 9.16 -5.44 5.06
N ALA A 255 9.57 -4.21 5.39
CA ALA A 255 10.55 -3.45 4.63
C ALA A 255 11.54 -2.80 5.59
N LYS A 256 12.83 -2.78 5.24
CA LYS A 256 13.88 -2.10 6.00
C LYS A 256 14.48 -0.99 5.16
N VAL A 257 14.66 0.18 5.76
CA VAL A 257 15.18 1.38 5.09
C VAL A 257 16.47 1.82 5.81
N GLN A 258 17.54 2.03 5.06
CA GLN A 258 18.79 2.60 5.54
C GLN A 258 18.63 4.12 5.63
N ILE A 259 18.59 4.68 6.85
CA ILE A 259 18.20 6.07 7.10
C ILE A 259 19.18 7.05 6.47
N ASN A 260 20.49 6.84 6.59
CA ASN A 260 21.47 7.77 6.03
C ASN A 260 21.34 7.87 4.51
N ALA A 261 21.25 6.74 3.82
CA ALA A 261 21.05 6.71 2.38
C ALA A 261 19.69 7.31 1.95
N PHE A 262 18.64 7.08 2.76
CA PHE A 262 17.31 7.66 2.50
C PHE A 262 17.29 9.19 2.63
N ILE A 263 18.01 9.76 3.59
CA ILE A 263 18.06 11.22 3.81
C ILE A 263 18.77 11.93 2.65
N GLU A 264 19.71 11.29 1.97
CA GLU A 264 20.40 11.82 0.80
C GLU A 264 19.50 11.87 -0.46
N VAL A 265 18.43 11.07 -0.49
CA VAL A 265 17.45 11.10 -1.58
C VAL A 265 16.71 12.46 -1.58
N PRO A 266 16.46 13.12 -2.72
CA PRO A 266 15.70 14.37 -2.78
C PRO A 266 14.31 14.26 -2.15
N LEU A 267 13.88 15.30 -1.42
CA LEU A 267 12.62 15.29 -0.66
C LEU A 267 11.36 14.87 -1.45
N PRO A 268 11.15 15.27 -2.70
CA PRO A 268 10.02 14.77 -3.49
C PRO A 268 10.04 13.26 -3.67
N LEU A 269 11.22 12.67 -3.87
CA LEU A 269 11.39 11.22 -4.02
C LEU A 269 11.27 10.51 -2.67
N GLN A 270 11.71 11.11 -1.55
CA GLN A 270 11.48 10.55 -0.20
C GLN A 270 9.98 10.36 0.10
N ARG A 271 9.13 11.35 -0.25
CA ARG A 271 7.67 11.25 -0.08
C ARG A 271 7.08 10.10 -0.91
N ARG A 272 7.52 9.98 -2.17
CA ARG A 272 7.10 8.90 -3.07
C ARG A 272 7.60 7.54 -2.60
N ALA A 273 8.83 7.47 -2.11
CA ALA A 273 9.41 6.25 -1.55
C ALA A 273 8.59 5.69 -0.39
N ILE A 274 8.13 6.56 0.52
CA ILE A 274 7.22 6.14 1.60
C ILE A 274 5.91 5.58 1.02
N HIS A 275 5.33 6.23 0.00
CA HIS A 275 4.16 5.69 -0.69
C HIS A 275 4.43 4.33 -1.31
N LEU A 276 5.57 4.14 -1.98
CA LEU A 276 5.96 2.86 -2.57
C LEU A 276 6.07 1.76 -1.50
N ILE A 277 6.72 2.06 -0.37
CA ILE A 277 6.86 1.12 0.75
C ILE A 277 5.48 0.72 1.30
N LEU A 278 4.62 1.70 1.56
CA LEU A 278 3.29 1.46 2.09
C LEU A 278 2.43 0.67 1.09
N ASN A 279 2.42 1.05 -0.19
CA ASN A 279 1.69 0.32 -1.23
C ASN A 279 2.17 -1.13 -1.38
N TYR A 280 3.49 -1.36 -1.28
CA TYR A 280 4.06 -2.69 -1.30
C TYR A 280 3.53 -3.55 -0.13
N LEU A 281 3.57 -3.02 1.09
CA LEU A 281 3.19 -3.75 2.31
C LEU A 281 1.68 -3.99 2.40
N TYR A 282 0.86 -3.00 2.02
CA TYR A 282 -0.60 -3.11 2.06
C TYR A 282 -1.21 -3.67 0.76
N LYS A 283 -0.38 -3.98 -0.25
CA LYS A 283 -0.83 -4.49 -1.57
C LYS A 283 -1.88 -3.60 -2.22
N GLY A 284 -1.75 -2.28 -2.06
CA GLY A 284 -2.65 -1.27 -2.63
C GLY A 284 -4.05 -1.19 -2.00
N LYS A 285 -4.30 -1.87 -0.88
CA LYS A 285 -5.64 -1.95 -0.27
C LYS A 285 -6.05 -0.70 0.53
N ILE A 286 -5.08 0.13 0.93
CA ILE A 286 -5.32 1.28 1.81
C ILE A 286 -4.80 2.56 1.18
N ALA A 287 -5.61 3.62 1.24
CA ALA A 287 -5.18 4.97 0.87
C ALA A 287 -4.56 5.67 2.08
N PHE A 288 -3.33 6.15 1.92
CA PHE A 288 -2.62 6.87 2.97
C PHE A 288 -2.84 8.37 2.86
N SER A 289 -3.07 9.00 4.00
CA SER A 289 -3.17 10.46 4.08
C SER A 289 -1.78 11.11 4.08
N PHE A 290 -1.73 12.36 3.68
CA PHE A 290 -0.53 13.21 3.79
C PHE A 290 0.07 13.20 5.21
N ILE A 291 -0.77 13.13 6.25
CA ILE A 291 -0.35 13.10 7.65
C ILE A 291 0.51 11.87 7.95
N HIS A 292 0.11 10.69 7.50
CA HIS A 292 0.89 9.46 7.70
C HIS A 292 2.29 9.57 7.09
N ILE A 293 2.40 10.13 5.88
CA ILE A 293 3.69 10.32 5.21
C ILE A 293 4.56 11.32 5.94
N GLN A 294 4.00 12.43 6.43
CA GLN A 294 4.73 13.42 7.21
C GLN A 294 5.23 12.85 8.54
N GLN A 295 4.41 12.07 9.24
CA GLN A 295 4.81 11.41 10.48
C GLN A 295 5.97 10.43 10.26
N ILE A 296 5.93 9.64 9.19
CA ILE A 296 7.03 8.73 8.83
C ILE A 296 8.29 9.52 8.49
N LEU A 297 8.19 10.59 7.69
CA LEU A 297 9.33 11.45 7.37
C LEU A 297 9.94 12.08 8.64
N GLN A 298 9.09 12.52 9.56
CA GLN A 298 9.55 13.10 10.83
C GLN A 298 10.28 12.04 11.69
N LEU A 299 9.78 10.80 11.72
CA LEU A 299 10.46 9.69 12.39
C LEU A 299 11.83 9.39 11.77
N LEU A 300 11.93 9.38 10.43
CA LEU A 300 13.19 9.13 9.70
C LEU A 300 14.21 10.26 9.89
N LYS A 301 13.78 11.52 9.90
CA LYS A 301 14.65 12.70 10.01
C LYS A 301 14.92 13.14 11.44
N GLY A 302 14.14 12.67 12.39
CA GLY A 302 14.25 13.09 13.80
C GLY A 302 15.60 12.78 14.42
N GLY A 303 16.02 13.58 15.40
CA GLY A 303 17.30 13.42 16.10
C GLY A 303 17.36 12.25 17.10
N SER A 304 16.23 11.58 17.38
CA SER A 304 16.20 10.43 18.30
C SER A 304 16.72 9.17 17.60
N SER A 305 17.59 8.43 18.29
CA SER A 305 18.12 7.15 17.78
C SER A 305 17.09 6.02 17.73
N SER A 306 15.94 6.19 18.37
CA SER A 306 14.84 5.20 18.38
C SER A 306 13.48 5.88 18.48
N GLY A 307 12.49 5.30 17.83
CA GLY A 307 11.10 5.76 17.84
C GLY A 307 10.18 4.76 17.17
N SER A 308 8.88 4.89 17.40
CA SER A 308 7.88 4.03 16.74
C SER A 308 6.63 4.82 16.40
N LEU A 309 5.96 4.39 15.31
CA LEU A 309 4.69 4.91 14.83
C LEU A 309 3.79 3.72 14.50
N ASP A 310 2.58 3.73 15.01
CA ASP A 310 1.55 2.75 14.66
C ASP A 310 0.70 3.30 13.50
N LEU A 311 0.53 2.50 12.46
CA LEU A 311 -0.28 2.79 11.28
C LEU A 311 -1.50 1.87 11.24
N PRO A 312 -2.50 2.16 10.38
CA PRO A 312 -3.68 1.32 10.22
C PRO A 312 -3.34 -0.16 10.01
N ASP A 313 -4.31 -1.04 10.31
CA ASP A 313 -4.21 -2.52 10.18
C ASP A 313 -2.99 -3.15 10.88
N GLY A 314 -2.42 -2.46 11.86
CA GLY A 314 -1.36 -2.98 12.71
C GLY A 314 0.05 -2.91 12.11
N LEU A 315 0.25 -2.18 11.00
CA LEU A 315 1.61 -1.89 10.53
C LEU A 315 2.32 -1.00 11.54
N LYS A 316 3.51 -1.43 11.95
CA LYS A 316 4.42 -0.65 12.82
C LYS A 316 5.62 -0.17 12.04
N VAL A 317 5.93 1.12 12.20
CA VAL A 317 7.15 1.74 11.68
C VAL A 317 8.07 2.03 12.85
N ARG A 318 9.25 1.41 12.88
CA ARG A 318 10.21 1.54 13.98
C ARG A 318 11.55 2.05 13.47
N ARG A 319 12.05 3.08 14.12
CA ARG A 319 13.42 3.55 13.92
C ARG A 319 14.34 2.87 14.93
N GLU A 320 15.38 2.23 14.44
CA GLU A 320 16.42 1.57 15.24
C GLU A 320 17.80 2.04 14.75
N TYR A 321 18.34 3.07 15.42
CA TYR A 321 19.60 3.74 15.04
C TYR A 321 19.63 4.22 13.59
N GLN A 322 20.32 3.50 12.69
CA GLN A 322 20.49 3.84 11.28
C GLN A 322 19.51 3.11 10.36
N GLN A 323 18.57 2.35 10.91
CA GLN A 323 17.56 1.61 10.17
C GLN A 323 16.16 2.01 10.57
N CYS A 324 15.24 1.95 9.61
CA CYS A 324 13.81 2.07 9.86
C CYS A 324 13.12 0.82 9.32
N ILE A 325 12.35 0.15 10.18
CA ILE A 325 11.69 -1.12 9.90
C ILE A 325 10.18 -0.88 9.85
N PHE A 326 9.57 -1.31 8.76
CA PHE A 326 8.12 -1.35 8.55
C PHE A 326 7.67 -2.79 8.62
N SER A 327 6.81 -3.18 9.56
CA SER A 327 6.37 -4.57 9.69
C SER A 327 4.99 -4.70 10.32
N PHE A 328 4.26 -5.75 9.92
CA PHE A 328 3.00 -6.17 10.56
C PHE A 328 3.26 -7.12 11.74
N GLU A 329 4.51 -7.50 12.00
CA GLU A 329 4.85 -8.44 13.07
C GLU A 329 4.56 -7.84 14.44
N LYS A 330 3.82 -8.59 15.24
CA LYS A 330 3.69 -8.33 16.67
C LYS A 330 5.00 -8.73 17.35
N GLU A 331 5.56 -7.86 18.19
CA GLU A 331 6.65 -8.24 19.10
C GLU A 331 6.13 -9.40 19.97
N GLN A 332 6.61 -10.60 19.72
CA GLN A 332 6.45 -11.69 20.68
C GLN A 332 7.43 -11.41 21.82
N LYS A 333 6.93 -10.93 22.95
CA LYS A 333 7.66 -10.91 24.20
C LYS A 333 7.50 -12.28 24.83
N GLU A 334 8.34 -13.20 24.43
CA GLU A 334 8.42 -14.49 25.10
C GLU A 334 9.48 -14.40 26.18
N GLU A 335 9.10 -14.73 27.42
CA GLU A 335 10.03 -14.83 28.53
C GLU A 335 10.50 -16.28 28.63
N TYR A 336 11.82 -16.47 28.55
CA TYR A 336 12.44 -17.77 28.70
C TYR A 336 13.32 -17.77 29.98
N GLU A 337 13.32 -18.92 30.67
CA GLU A 337 14.22 -19.19 31.79
C GLU A 337 14.57 -20.68 31.77
N PHE A 338 15.86 -20.95 31.68
CA PHE A 338 16.42 -22.31 31.68
C PHE A 338 17.39 -22.45 32.83
N VAL A 339 17.32 -23.60 33.51
CA VAL A 339 18.27 -24.01 34.55
C VAL A 339 19.46 -24.65 33.85
N LEU A 340 20.66 -24.35 34.31
CA LEU A 340 21.88 -24.91 33.75
C LEU A 340 22.76 -25.49 34.90
N GLN A 341 22.95 -26.82 34.83
CA GLN A 341 23.81 -27.57 35.78
C GLN A 341 25.14 -27.99 35.12
N VAL A 342 26.08 -28.41 35.91
CA VAL A 342 27.37 -28.87 35.38
C VAL A 342 27.20 -30.12 34.53
N GLY A 343 27.73 -30.10 33.32
CA GLY A 343 27.58 -31.15 32.32
C GLY A 343 26.37 -30.98 31.39
N GLU A 344 25.48 -30.01 31.64
CA GLU A 344 24.30 -29.77 30.81
C GLU A 344 24.58 -28.75 29.72
N ARG A 345 23.75 -28.88 28.62
CA ARG A 345 23.66 -27.94 27.51
C ARG A 345 22.26 -27.41 27.39
N VAL A 346 22.12 -26.14 27.12
CA VAL A 346 20.84 -25.45 26.89
C VAL A 346 20.90 -24.69 25.60
N ALA A 347 20.04 -25.04 24.65
CA ALA A 347 19.85 -24.29 23.43
C ALA A 347 19.05 -22.99 23.71
N TRP A 348 19.57 -21.85 23.25
CA TRP A 348 18.88 -20.57 23.37
C TRP A 348 17.90 -20.39 22.21
N PRO A 349 16.63 -20.09 22.45
CA PRO A 349 15.61 -20.02 21.37
C PRO A 349 15.92 -19.02 20.26
N PHE A 350 16.71 -17.98 20.56
CA PHE A 350 17.09 -16.95 19.59
C PHE A 350 18.49 -17.17 18.96
N GLY A 351 19.02 -18.37 19.08
CA GLY A 351 20.27 -18.82 18.48
C GLY A 351 21.43 -18.97 19.48
N GLY A 352 22.22 -19.99 19.26
CA GLY A 352 23.34 -20.39 20.13
C GLY A 352 22.97 -21.39 21.23
N GLU A 353 23.98 -21.89 21.94
CA GLU A 353 23.80 -22.80 23.06
C GLU A 353 24.72 -22.41 24.23
N PHE A 354 24.33 -22.80 25.45
CA PHE A 354 25.08 -22.64 26.66
C PHE A 354 25.49 -24.01 27.19
N MET A 355 26.73 -24.14 27.64
CA MET A 355 27.22 -25.35 28.28
C MET A 355 27.99 -24.97 29.56
N LEU A 356 27.68 -25.66 30.66
CA LEU A 356 28.40 -25.52 31.90
C LEU A 356 29.32 -26.74 32.10
N THR A 357 30.64 -26.55 32.11
CA THR A 357 31.63 -27.63 32.19
C THR A 357 32.67 -27.36 33.27
N ALA A 358 33.27 -28.43 33.79
CA ALA A 358 34.42 -28.34 34.68
C ALA A 358 35.77 -28.16 33.94
N GLU A 359 35.75 -28.19 32.61
CA GLU A 359 36.96 -28.07 31.78
C GLU A 359 37.33 -26.59 31.54
N ALA A 360 38.63 -26.29 31.54
CA ALA A 360 39.13 -24.98 31.20
C ALA A 360 39.00 -24.71 29.69
N PRO A 361 38.66 -23.48 29.27
CA PRO A 361 38.58 -23.12 27.86
C PRO A 361 39.99 -23.06 27.27
N THR A 362 40.30 -23.99 26.35
CA THR A 362 41.67 -24.16 25.82
C THR A 362 41.98 -23.29 24.59
N SER A 363 41.03 -22.63 23.95
CA SER A 363 41.26 -21.79 22.75
C SER A 363 40.09 -20.84 22.39
N MET A 364 39.25 -20.44 23.33
CA MET A 364 38.10 -19.58 23.08
C MET A 364 38.40 -18.11 23.36
N ASP A 365 37.77 -17.23 22.58
CA ASP A 365 37.74 -15.78 22.84
C ASP A 365 37.13 -15.52 24.22
N GLN A 366 37.72 -14.56 24.97
CA GLN A 366 37.28 -14.22 26.31
C GLN A 366 35.79 -13.83 26.40
N ASP A 367 35.21 -13.34 25.34
CA ASP A 367 33.78 -12.92 25.28
C ASP A 367 32.81 -14.10 25.17
N HIS A 368 33.31 -15.33 24.98
CA HIS A 368 32.49 -16.52 24.81
C HIS A 368 32.42 -17.45 26.00
N TYR A 369 33.09 -17.12 27.10
CA TYR A 369 33.01 -17.91 28.32
C TYR A 369 32.97 -17.04 29.58
N PHE A 370 32.49 -17.61 30.69
CA PHE A 370 32.48 -17.00 32.02
C PHE A 370 32.91 -18.04 33.04
N MET A 371 33.92 -17.71 33.83
CA MET A 371 34.46 -18.61 34.86
C MET A 371 33.81 -18.37 36.23
N ILE A 372 33.51 -19.43 36.93
CA ILE A 372 32.80 -19.43 38.20
C ILE A 372 33.61 -20.25 39.22
N ASP A 373 33.77 -19.68 40.42
CA ASP A 373 34.28 -20.43 41.58
C ASP A 373 33.09 -21.07 42.32
N PRO A 374 32.94 -22.41 42.30
CA PRO A 374 31.83 -23.11 42.97
C PRO A 374 31.81 -22.97 44.49
N HIS A 375 32.91 -22.53 45.11
CA HIS A 375 32.99 -22.26 46.55
C HIS A 375 32.34 -20.93 46.90
N THR A 376 32.38 -19.95 46.00
CA THR A 376 31.86 -18.60 46.23
C THR A 376 30.47 -18.39 45.61
N MET A 377 30.11 -19.23 44.65
CA MET A 377 28.85 -19.07 43.89
C MET A 377 28.04 -20.37 43.87
N LYS A 378 26.81 -20.30 44.35
CA LYS A 378 25.88 -21.44 44.38
C LYS A 378 25.35 -21.76 43.00
N LEU A 379 25.36 -23.04 42.64
CA LEU A 379 24.65 -23.57 41.47
C LEU A 379 23.20 -23.96 41.85
N PRO A 380 22.25 -24.06 40.88
CA PRO A 380 22.43 -23.94 39.45
C PRO A 380 22.51 -22.49 38.97
N LEU A 381 22.95 -22.31 37.72
CA LEU A 381 22.82 -21.04 36.99
C LEU A 381 21.52 -21.02 36.22
N TYR A 382 21.10 -19.80 35.84
CA TYR A 382 19.94 -19.58 35.03
C TYR A 382 20.33 -18.80 33.77
N VAL A 383 19.83 -19.27 32.61
CA VAL A 383 19.88 -18.54 31.32
C VAL A 383 18.49 -18.04 31.05
N ARG A 384 18.28 -16.73 31.04
CA ARG A 384 16.93 -16.17 30.87
C ARG A 384 16.89 -14.89 30.05
N THR A 385 15.72 -14.50 29.63
CA THR A 385 15.46 -13.16 29.09
C THR A 385 15.56 -12.12 30.21
N ARG A 386 15.80 -10.85 29.81
CA ARG A 386 15.90 -9.76 30.78
C ARG A 386 14.57 -9.49 31.49
N ARG A 387 14.69 -9.06 32.78
CA ARG A 387 13.55 -8.60 33.59
C ARG A 387 13.66 -7.11 33.90
N GLN A 388 12.52 -6.50 34.24
CA GLN A 388 12.52 -5.09 34.65
C GLN A 388 13.31 -4.94 35.97
N GLY A 389 14.25 -4.02 35.98
CA GLY A 389 15.08 -3.78 37.19
C GLY A 389 16.44 -4.45 37.19
N ASP A 390 16.72 -5.38 36.26
CA ASP A 390 18.01 -6.06 36.17
C ASP A 390 19.20 -5.11 36.17
N LYS A 391 20.21 -5.44 36.98
CA LYS A 391 21.47 -4.71 37.10
C LYS A 391 22.63 -5.69 37.07
N ILE A 392 23.73 -5.29 36.47
CA ILE A 392 25.01 -6.00 36.52
C ILE A 392 26.03 -5.18 37.31
N SER A 393 26.89 -5.84 38.11
CA SER A 393 28.06 -5.25 38.77
C SER A 393 29.30 -5.51 37.91
N PRO A 394 29.68 -4.59 36.96
CA PRO A 394 30.69 -4.90 35.94
C PRO A 394 32.08 -5.14 36.55
N LYS A 395 32.86 -6.06 35.97
CA LYS A 395 34.25 -6.30 36.31
C LYS A 395 35.07 -5.03 36.13
N GLY A 396 35.87 -4.66 37.15
CA GLY A 396 36.74 -3.47 37.10
C GLY A 396 36.02 -2.13 37.34
N MET A 397 34.76 -2.12 37.74
CA MET A 397 34.01 -0.91 38.10
C MET A 397 33.42 -1.01 39.50
N ASN A 398 33.41 0.12 40.22
CA ASN A 398 32.67 0.22 41.48
C ASN A 398 31.21 0.55 41.22
N GLY A 399 30.30 -0.30 41.76
CA GLY A 399 28.86 -0.10 41.66
C GLY A 399 28.17 -1.02 40.65
N SER A 400 26.87 -0.77 40.44
CA SER A 400 26.02 -1.55 39.52
C SER A 400 25.47 -0.68 38.38
N LYS A 401 25.29 -1.27 37.20
CA LYS A 401 24.72 -0.64 36.00
C LYS A 401 23.44 -1.34 35.64
N LYS A 402 22.34 -0.59 35.42
CA LYS A 402 21.07 -1.15 34.91
C LYS A 402 21.28 -1.75 33.51
N LEU A 403 20.77 -2.94 33.24
CA LEU A 403 20.89 -3.59 31.93
C LEU A 403 20.27 -2.75 30.80
N LYS A 404 19.18 -2.02 31.09
CA LYS A 404 18.61 -1.05 30.13
C LYS A 404 19.66 -0.04 29.63
N ARG A 405 20.52 0.46 30.56
CA ARG A 405 21.58 1.42 30.23
C ARG A 405 22.72 0.75 29.48
N LEU A 406 23.10 -0.46 29.92
CA LEU A 406 24.14 -1.26 29.25
C LEU A 406 23.77 -1.47 27.76
N PHE A 407 22.57 -1.94 27.47
CA PHE A 407 22.12 -2.16 26.07
C PHE A 407 22.09 -0.89 25.23
N ILE A 408 21.81 0.27 25.81
CA ILE A 408 21.84 1.57 25.11
C ILE A 408 23.28 1.95 24.78
N ASP A 409 24.20 1.85 25.77
CA ASP A 409 25.60 2.23 25.61
C ASP A 409 26.33 1.32 24.60
N GLU A 410 25.97 0.02 24.56
CA GLU A 410 26.47 -0.97 23.59
C GLU A 410 25.67 -0.96 22.26
N LYS A 411 24.76 0.02 22.03
CA LYS A 411 23.98 0.21 20.83
C LYS A 411 23.16 -1.02 20.38
N VAL A 412 22.76 -1.89 21.33
CA VAL A 412 21.94 -3.06 21.02
C VAL A 412 20.53 -2.59 20.56
N PRO A 413 20.03 -3.04 19.39
CA PRO A 413 18.69 -2.71 18.90
C PRO A 413 17.61 -3.10 19.92
N LYS A 414 16.55 -2.28 20.03
CA LYS A 414 15.49 -2.49 21.04
C LYS A 414 14.84 -3.87 20.91
N THR A 415 14.63 -4.36 19.69
CA THR A 415 14.06 -5.68 19.37
C THR A 415 14.93 -6.83 19.87
N LYS A 416 16.26 -6.70 19.82
CA LYS A 416 17.19 -7.72 20.29
C LYS A 416 17.36 -7.74 21.82
N ARG A 417 17.04 -6.63 22.54
CA ARG A 417 17.26 -6.52 23.98
C ARG A 417 16.40 -7.48 24.79
N ASP A 418 15.17 -7.74 24.35
CA ASP A 418 14.25 -8.65 25.05
C ASP A 418 14.55 -10.13 24.72
N GLN A 419 15.33 -10.39 23.67
CA GLN A 419 15.78 -11.72 23.23
C GLN A 419 17.20 -12.05 23.68
N TRP A 420 17.93 -11.06 24.27
CA TRP A 420 19.33 -11.24 24.65
C TRP A 420 19.44 -12.14 25.88
N PRO A 421 20.32 -13.17 25.87
CA PRO A 421 20.46 -14.04 27.00
C PRO A 421 21.13 -13.32 28.17
N ILE A 422 20.60 -13.51 29.38
CA ILE A 422 21.10 -13.00 30.61
C ILE A 422 21.43 -14.19 31.51
N ILE A 423 22.67 -14.28 31.97
CA ILE A 423 23.11 -15.31 32.90
C ILE A 423 22.98 -14.78 34.31
N THR A 424 22.29 -15.53 35.17
CA THR A 424 22.13 -15.18 36.59
C THR A 424 22.50 -16.33 37.48
N GLY A 425 22.94 -16.00 38.72
CA GLY A 425 23.12 -16.95 39.80
C GLY A 425 21.81 -17.36 40.44
N TYR A 426 21.84 -18.28 41.39
CA TYR A 426 20.72 -18.76 42.18
C TYR A 426 19.95 -17.64 42.91
N ASP A 427 20.66 -16.60 43.31
CA ASP A 427 20.13 -15.41 43.98
C ASP A 427 19.51 -14.37 43.02
N GLY A 428 19.53 -14.63 41.71
CA GLY A 428 19.05 -13.74 40.68
C GLY A 428 20.01 -12.63 40.29
N GLU A 429 21.23 -12.58 40.84
CA GLU A 429 22.23 -11.59 40.46
C GLU A 429 22.75 -11.85 39.03
N VAL A 430 22.85 -10.78 38.22
CA VAL A 430 23.32 -10.88 36.83
C VAL A 430 24.84 -11.07 36.82
N LEU A 431 25.27 -12.22 36.34
CA LEU A 431 26.66 -12.63 36.27
C LEU A 431 27.32 -12.25 34.95
N TRP A 432 26.60 -12.45 33.87
CA TRP A 432 27.14 -12.24 32.53
C TRP A 432 26.05 -11.88 31.53
N VAL A 433 26.34 -10.96 30.64
CA VAL A 433 25.60 -10.64 29.45
C VAL A 433 26.49 -11.00 28.28
N PRO A 434 26.30 -12.17 27.64
CA PRO A 434 27.20 -12.71 26.61
C PRO A 434 27.49 -11.72 25.50
N GLY A 435 28.77 -11.59 25.14
CA GLY A 435 29.22 -10.64 24.10
C GLY A 435 29.16 -9.16 24.48
N LEU A 436 28.68 -8.80 25.69
CA LEU A 436 28.56 -7.40 26.10
C LEU A 436 29.32 -7.11 27.40
N LYS A 437 29.06 -7.83 28.51
CA LYS A 437 29.64 -7.48 29.79
C LYS A 437 29.66 -8.64 30.78
N LYS A 438 30.80 -8.82 31.43
CA LYS A 438 31.01 -9.71 32.56
C LYS A 438 30.92 -8.98 33.90
N SER A 439 30.42 -9.68 34.93
CA SER A 439 30.35 -9.13 36.27
C SER A 439 31.69 -9.29 37.03
N LYS A 440 31.81 -8.60 38.16
CA LYS A 440 32.94 -8.71 39.10
C LYS A 440 33.08 -10.11 39.70
N TYR A 441 32.08 -10.97 39.57
CA TYR A 441 32.09 -12.34 40.10
C TYR A 441 32.76 -13.36 39.17
N GLU A 442 33.33 -12.93 38.04
CA GLU A 442 34.14 -13.79 37.20
C GLU A 442 35.38 -14.25 37.94
N ALA A 443 35.51 -15.55 38.13
CA ALA A 443 36.66 -16.17 38.83
C ALA A 443 37.95 -16.05 38.00
N LYS A 444 39.07 -16.09 38.68
CA LYS A 444 40.37 -16.29 38.04
C LYS A 444 40.58 -17.78 37.76
N VAL A 445 41.41 -18.11 36.78
CA VAL A 445 41.79 -19.50 36.48
C VAL A 445 42.43 -20.12 37.73
N THR A 446 41.77 -21.12 38.31
CA THR A 446 42.24 -21.92 39.46
C THR A 446 42.04 -23.39 39.16
N SER A 447 42.58 -24.31 39.95
CA SER A 447 42.40 -25.76 39.76
C SER A 447 40.98 -26.28 40.05
N HIS A 448 40.08 -25.41 40.58
CA HIS A 448 38.70 -25.77 40.97
C HIS A 448 37.71 -24.74 40.44
N HIS A 449 37.61 -24.58 39.12
CA HIS A 449 36.64 -23.67 38.50
C HIS A 449 35.61 -24.45 37.63
N VAL A 450 34.45 -23.86 37.45
CA VAL A 450 33.45 -24.29 36.46
C VAL A 450 33.36 -23.21 35.40
N THR A 451 33.36 -23.61 34.14
CA THR A 451 33.35 -22.70 33.03
C THR A 451 31.99 -22.76 32.35
N LEU A 452 31.33 -21.63 32.21
CA LEU A 452 30.16 -21.46 31.36
C LEU A 452 30.61 -21.01 29.99
N ILE A 453 30.30 -21.79 28.98
CA ILE A 453 30.63 -21.51 27.58
C ILE A 453 29.35 -21.14 26.83
N TYR A 454 29.41 -20.10 26.00
CA TYR A 454 28.40 -19.73 25.06
C TYR A 454 28.92 -19.94 23.65
N ILE A 455 28.25 -20.81 22.91
CA ILE A 455 28.58 -21.11 21.51
C ILE A 455 27.50 -20.42 20.65
N SER A 456 27.85 -19.34 19.95
CA SER A 456 26.95 -18.57 19.12
C SER A 456 27.00 -19.05 17.66
N ASN A 457 25.86 -19.39 17.09
CA ASN A 457 25.76 -19.73 15.67
C ASN A 457 25.51 -18.52 14.76
N HIS A 458 25.45 -17.24 15.24
CA HIS A 458 25.32 -16.01 14.42
C HIS A 458 24.75 -14.76 15.13
N LEU A 459 24.90 -14.59 16.44
CA LEU A 459 24.28 -13.41 17.10
C LEU A 459 25.19 -12.20 17.29
N LEU A 460 26.47 -12.28 16.96
CA LEU A 460 27.43 -11.17 17.11
C LEU A 460 28.09 -10.82 15.76
N GLY A 461 27.27 -10.70 14.71
CA GLY A 461 27.69 -10.08 13.46
C GLY A 461 27.43 -8.59 13.52
N GLY A 462 28.45 -7.78 13.25
CA GLY A 462 28.54 -6.33 13.30
C GLY A 462 27.48 -5.56 12.49
#